data_b4fb795b4fd35d90da815904bc15739f
#
_entry.id   b4fb795b4fd35d90da815904bc15739f
#
_cell.length_a   1.000
_cell.length_b   1.000
_cell.length_c   1.000
_cell.angle_alpha   90.00
_cell.angle_beta   90.00
_cell.angle_gamma   90.00
#
_symmetry.space_group_name_H-M   'P 1'
#
loop_
_entity.id
_entity.type
_entity.pdbx_description
1 polymer ?
#
loop_
_entity_poly.entity_id
_entity_poly.type
_entity_poly.pdbx_seq_one_letter_code
_entity_poly.pdbx_strand_id
1 'polypeptide(L)'
;MNRIDRLSAILVQLQTRSLIKAQQIADRFEISLRTVYRDIRALEEAGIPIIGNPGIGYSLVQGFKLPPLMFTQTEAIAFLTAEKLVDELADLASIEQYKSGMDKIRAVMGYADKNVLTSIETNVGILKTHKSKAYKPDILQSILQSVHQKKVINITYFSDHKQKTSEREIEPVGIFFSRTNWYLIAFCLSCKDYRTFRVDRIKNIVELEIPHTIIHPSLENLLDNIRKTQDLEKIVIRVDKDKLSMIGEDKYYYGLISESTTEQFVELTFLTFSIDKFARWYLSFADVATIISSNKLKDTIGAIIQRISL
;
A
#
# COMPACT_ATOMS: atom_id res chain seq x y z
N MET A 1 -9.41 -12.28 27.32
CA MET A 1 -10.62 -11.76 26.65
C MET A 1 -11.84 -12.45 27.25
N ASN A 2 -12.91 -11.72 27.58
CA ASN A 2 -14.09 -12.34 28.14
C ASN A 2 -14.86 -13.15 27.05
N ARG A 3 -15.86 -13.96 27.47
CA ARG A 3 -16.59 -14.84 26.54
C ARG A 3 -17.42 -14.06 25.52
N ILE A 4 -18.06 -12.98 25.94
CA ILE A 4 -18.95 -12.18 25.09
C ILE A 4 -18.14 -11.50 23.98
N ASP A 5 -17.02 -10.87 24.35
CA ASP A 5 -16.11 -10.21 23.37
C ASP A 5 -15.58 -11.22 22.35
N ARG A 6 -15.29 -12.45 22.81
CA ARG A 6 -14.79 -13.50 21.94
C ARG A 6 -15.87 -13.99 20.96
N LEU A 7 -17.10 -14.20 21.43
CA LEU A 7 -18.21 -14.58 20.56
C LEU A 7 -18.47 -13.52 19.48
N SER A 8 -18.47 -12.23 19.87
CA SER A 8 -18.58 -11.12 18.92
C SER A 8 -17.45 -11.11 17.90
N ALA A 9 -16.21 -11.31 18.34
CA ALA A 9 -15.04 -11.33 17.47
C ALA A 9 -15.03 -12.55 16.51
N ILE A 10 -15.48 -13.73 16.96
CA ILE A 10 -15.67 -14.91 16.10
C ILE A 10 -16.71 -14.62 15.02
N LEU A 11 -17.80 -13.98 15.39
CA LEU A 11 -18.89 -13.64 14.50
C LEU A 11 -18.43 -12.66 13.39
N VAL A 12 -17.66 -11.63 13.75
CA VAL A 12 -17.02 -10.72 12.78
C VAL A 12 -16.11 -11.48 11.82
N GLN A 13 -15.33 -12.46 12.32
CA GLN A 13 -14.49 -13.28 11.44
C GLN A 13 -15.31 -14.10 10.44
N LEU A 14 -16.41 -14.71 10.90
CA LEU A 14 -17.29 -15.50 10.03
C LEU A 14 -17.94 -14.65 8.93
N GLN A 15 -18.10 -13.34 9.15
CA GLN A 15 -18.61 -12.42 8.13
C GLN A 15 -17.56 -11.98 7.11
N THR A 16 -16.31 -11.80 7.56
CA THR A 16 -15.25 -11.29 6.70
C THR A 16 -14.59 -12.35 5.84
N ARG A 17 -14.85 -13.63 6.12
CA ARG A 17 -14.26 -14.76 5.39
C ARG A 17 -15.35 -15.74 4.95
N SER A 18 -15.21 -16.24 3.74
CA SER A 18 -16.13 -17.25 3.20
C SER A 18 -16.05 -18.59 3.94
N LEU A 19 -14.91 -18.90 4.58
CA LEU A 19 -14.68 -20.11 5.36
C LEU A 19 -13.57 -19.88 6.39
N ILE A 20 -13.74 -20.40 7.63
CA ILE A 20 -12.75 -20.35 8.69
C ILE A 20 -12.63 -21.72 9.35
N LYS A 21 -11.38 -22.23 9.46
CA LYS A 21 -11.12 -23.49 10.17
C LYS A 21 -11.15 -23.29 11.69
N ALA A 22 -11.64 -24.30 12.43
CA ALA A 22 -11.66 -24.28 13.90
C ALA A 22 -10.27 -23.95 14.50
N GLN A 23 -9.19 -24.51 13.89
CA GLN A 23 -7.84 -24.26 14.33
C GLN A 23 -7.44 -22.78 14.22
N GLN A 24 -7.83 -22.09 13.14
CA GLN A 24 -7.54 -20.65 12.96
C GLN A 24 -8.23 -19.79 14.02
N ILE A 25 -9.43 -20.19 14.48
CA ILE A 25 -10.13 -19.52 15.60
C ILE A 25 -9.38 -19.80 16.91
N ALA A 26 -8.99 -21.06 17.15
CA ALA A 26 -8.26 -21.47 18.32
C ALA A 26 -6.95 -20.70 18.47
N ASP A 27 -6.16 -20.63 17.40
CA ASP A 27 -4.85 -19.95 17.37
C ASP A 27 -5.00 -18.43 17.58
N ARG A 28 -5.98 -17.81 16.95
CA ARG A 28 -6.18 -16.36 17.07
C ARG A 28 -6.56 -15.91 18.45
N PHE A 29 -7.39 -16.70 19.15
CA PHE A 29 -7.92 -16.34 20.47
C PHE A 29 -7.20 -17.07 21.62
N GLU A 30 -6.17 -17.87 21.29
CA GLU A 30 -5.40 -18.65 22.27
C GLU A 30 -6.29 -19.55 23.13
N ILE A 31 -7.24 -20.25 22.50
CA ILE A 31 -8.19 -21.14 23.16
C ILE A 31 -8.14 -22.57 22.59
N SER A 32 -8.65 -23.53 23.37
CA SER A 32 -8.73 -24.93 22.91
C SER A 32 -9.80 -25.10 21.82
N LEU A 33 -9.63 -26.09 20.95
CA LEU A 33 -10.65 -26.49 19.97
C LEU A 33 -12.00 -26.80 20.62
N ARG A 34 -11.99 -27.42 21.81
CA ARG A 34 -13.20 -27.68 22.59
C ARG A 34 -13.93 -26.35 22.92
N THR A 35 -13.20 -25.30 23.25
CA THR A 35 -13.79 -23.98 23.50
C THR A 35 -14.34 -23.38 22.21
N VAL A 36 -13.64 -23.52 21.09
CA VAL A 36 -14.16 -23.07 19.78
C VAL A 36 -15.50 -23.74 19.45
N TYR A 37 -15.58 -25.07 19.57
CA TYR A 37 -16.83 -25.79 19.28
C TYR A 37 -17.97 -25.36 20.19
N ARG A 38 -17.70 -25.11 21.47
CA ARG A 38 -18.71 -24.60 22.41
C ARG A 38 -19.15 -23.18 22.08
N ASP A 39 -18.24 -22.32 21.63
CA ASP A 39 -18.55 -20.96 21.28
C ASP A 39 -19.33 -20.87 19.94
N ILE A 40 -18.97 -21.69 18.94
CA ILE A 40 -19.73 -21.82 17.70
C ILE A 40 -21.18 -22.29 18.00
N ARG A 41 -21.33 -23.34 18.81
CA ARG A 41 -22.68 -23.83 19.19
C ARG A 41 -23.48 -22.74 19.91
N ALA A 42 -22.86 -21.94 20.78
CA ALA A 42 -23.55 -20.85 21.46
C ALA A 42 -24.03 -19.77 20.49
N LEU A 43 -23.28 -19.49 19.41
CA LEU A 43 -23.70 -18.60 18.33
C LEU A 43 -24.87 -19.20 17.53
N GLU A 44 -24.85 -20.50 17.22
CA GLU A 44 -25.94 -21.20 16.55
C GLU A 44 -27.23 -21.18 17.41
N GLU A 45 -27.11 -21.46 18.71
CA GLU A 45 -28.20 -21.39 19.68
C GLU A 45 -28.76 -19.95 19.81
N ALA A 46 -27.93 -18.92 19.60
CA ALA A 46 -28.36 -17.54 19.55
C ALA A 46 -28.99 -17.14 18.20
N GLY A 47 -29.21 -18.09 17.29
CA GLY A 47 -29.92 -17.88 16.04
C GLY A 47 -29.01 -17.43 14.88
N ILE A 48 -27.68 -17.50 15.03
CA ILE A 48 -26.75 -17.19 13.95
C ILE A 48 -26.66 -18.40 13.01
N PRO A 49 -27.00 -18.28 11.72
CA PRO A 49 -27.03 -19.38 10.79
C PRO A 49 -25.59 -19.74 10.31
N ILE A 50 -24.90 -20.55 11.12
CA ILE A 50 -23.55 -21.04 10.82
C ILE A 50 -23.67 -22.39 10.09
N ILE A 51 -22.90 -22.58 9.05
CA ILE A 51 -22.71 -23.85 8.35
C ILE A 51 -21.39 -24.43 8.78
N GLY A 52 -21.42 -25.55 9.51
CA GLY A 52 -20.24 -26.31 9.89
C GLY A 52 -20.00 -27.49 8.94
N ASN A 53 -18.90 -27.50 8.23
CA ASN A 53 -18.48 -28.61 7.38
C ASN A 53 -17.33 -29.37 8.08
N PRO A 54 -17.54 -30.64 8.50
CA PRO A 54 -16.52 -31.43 9.18
C PRO A 54 -15.21 -31.49 8.39
N GLY A 55 -14.09 -31.19 9.03
CA GLY A 55 -12.76 -31.19 8.41
C GLY A 55 -12.46 -29.98 7.50
N ILE A 56 -13.47 -29.18 7.14
CA ILE A 56 -13.32 -28.02 6.24
C ILE A 56 -13.32 -26.72 7.03
N GLY A 57 -14.36 -26.46 7.85
CA GLY A 57 -14.48 -25.27 8.66
C GLY A 57 -15.92 -24.76 8.80
N TYR A 58 -16.04 -23.49 9.20
CA TYR A 58 -17.29 -22.79 9.45
C TYR A 58 -17.49 -21.65 8.47
N SER A 59 -18.71 -21.44 8.03
CA SER A 59 -19.16 -20.31 7.21
C SER A 59 -20.54 -19.83 7.65
N LEU A 60 -20.91 -18.61 7.27
CA LEU A 60 -22.29 -18.12 7.42
C LEU A 60 -23.11 -18.49 6.19
N VAL A 61 -24.42 -18.65 6.37
CA VAL A 61 -25.35 -18.78 5.25
C VAL A 61 -25.25 -17.55 4.36
N GLN A 62 -25.22 -17.75 3.05
CA GLN A 62 -25.10 -16.69 2.08
C GLN A 62 -26.25 -15.66 2.22
N GLY A 63 -25.90 -14.38 2.28
CA GLY A 63 -26.86 -13.28 2.42
C GLY A 63 -27.21 -12.90 3.87
N PHE A 64 -26.70 -13.64 4.87
CA PHE A 64 -26.89 -13.26 6.27
C PHE A 64 -26.09 -11.99 6.59
N LYS A 65 -26.79 -10.94 7.06
CA LYS A 65 -26.20 -9.68 7.51
C LYS A 65 -26.38 -9.55 9.02
N LEU A 66 -25.28 -9.28 9.72
CA LEU A 66 -25.35 -8.98 11.15
C LEU A 66 -26.08 -7.67 11.45
N PRO A 67 -26.64 -7.56 12.69
CA PRO A 67 -27.00 -6.26 13.25
C PRO A 67 -25.79 -5.30 13.26
N PRO A 68 -26.03 -3.99 13.38
CA PRO A 68 -24.97 -2.97 13.27
C PRO A 68 -23.83 -3.27 14.23
N LEU A 69 -22.62 -3.31 13.67
CA LEU A 69 -21.38 -3.46 14.44
C LEU A 69 -21.21 -2.25 15.37
N MET A 70 -20.90 -2.50 16.63
CA MET A 70 -20.50 -1.43 17.55
C MET A 70 -19.00 -1.22 17.43
N PHE A 71 -18.60 0.01 17.15
CA PHE A 71 -17.19 0.41 17.13
C PHE A 71 -16.80 0.99 18.48
N THR A 72 -15.59 0.66 18.93
CA THR A 72 -14.98 1.34 20.07
C THR A 72 -14.48 2.72 19.64
N GLN A 73 -14.33 3.62 20.61
CA GLN A 73 -13.76 4.94 20.37
C GLN A 73 -12.39 4.89 19.68
N THR A 74 -11.53 3.93 20.07
CA THR A 74 -10.20 3.75 19.48
C THR A 74 -10.26 3.32 18.02
N GLU A 75 -11.18 2.42 17.67
CA GLU A 75 -11.39 2.02 16.27
C GLU A 75 -11.91 3.18 15.43
N ALA A 76 -12.80 3.99 15.98
CA ALA A 76 -13.31 5.17 15.31
C ALA A 76 -12.22 6.22 15.03
N ILE A 77 -11.35 6.47 16.00
CA ILE A 77 -10.17 7.35 15.83
C ILE A 77 -9.27 6.84 14.71
N ALA A 78 -9.02 5.53 14.66
CA ALA A 78 -8.21 4.92 13.60
C ALA A 78 -8.83 5.11 12.21
N PHE A 79 -10.15 4.92 12.07
CA PHE A 79 -10.86 5.14 10.81
C PHE A 79 -10.82 6.59 10.34
N LEU A 80 -11.00 7.56 11.25
CA LEU A 80 -10.92 8.99 10.92
C LEU A 80 -9.52 9.41 10.52
N THR A 81 -8.51 8.90 11.21
CA THR A 81 -7.11 9.17 10.82
C THR A 81 -6.82 8.61 9.43
N ALA A 82 -7.31 7.40 9.13
CA ALA A 82 -7.20 6.81 7.80
C ALA A 82 -7.95 7.60 6.73
N GLU A 83 -9.12 8.19 7.05
CA GLU A 83 -9.89 9.03 6.13
C GLU A 83 -9.07 10.24 5.64
N LYS A 84 -8.32 10.89 6.54
CA LYS A 84 -7.44 12.00 6.17
C LYS A 84 -6.33 11.56 5.19
N LEU A 85 -5.79 10.35 5.38
CA LEU A 85 -4.80 9.79 4.45
C LEU A 85 -5.42 9.43 3.10
N VAL A 86 -6.64 8.89 3.09
CA VAL A 86 -7.36 8.57 1.85
C VAL A 86 -7.65 9.83 1.04
N ASP A 87 -8.05 10.93 1.69
CA ASP A 87 -8.27 12.23 1.03
C ASP A 87 -7.01 12.76 0.30
N GLU A 88 -5.83 12.36 0.74
CA GLU A 88 -4.56 12.78 0.11
C GLU A 88 -4.04 11.80 -0.95
N LEU A 89 -4.30 10.51 -0.78
CA LEU A 89 -3.64 9.44 -1.55
C LEU A 89 -4.54 8.78 -2.61
N ALA A 90 -5.86 8.93 -2.54
CA ALA A 90 -6.80 8.28 -3.43
C ALA A 90 -7.30 9.19 -4.55
N ASP A 91 -7.96 8.61 -5.55
CA ASP A 91 -8.70 9.35 -6.57
C ASP A 91 -10.07 9.82 -6.04
N LEU A 92 -10.71 10.76 -6.74
CA LEU A 92 -11.97 11.35 -6.30
C LEU A 92 -13.07 10.32 -6.10
N ALA A 93 -13.17 9.32 -6.97
CA ALA A 93 -14.21 8.29 -6.87
C ALA A 93 -13.98 7.40 -5.64
N SER A 94 -12.74 6.99 -5.39
CA SER A 94 -12.38 6.22 -4.19
C SER A 94 -12.62 7.01 -2.91
N ILE A 95 -12.35 8.33 -2.91
CA ILE A 95 -12.62 9.23 -1.79
C ILE A 95 -14.13 9.28 -1.50
N GLU A 96 -14.97 9.46 -2.53
CA GLU A 96 -16.44 9.52 -2.37
C GLU A 96 -16.98 8.19 -1.81
N GLN A 97 -16.53 7.06 -2.32
CA GLN A 97 -16.94 5.73 -1.83
C GLN A 97 -16.49 5.50 -0.39
N TYR A 98 -15.26 5.92 -0.05
CA TYR A 98 -14.75 5.84 1.31
C TYR A 98 -15.58 6.69 2.27
N LYS A 99 -15.88 7.95 1.91
CA LYS A 99 -16.74 8.85 2.72
C LYS A 99 -18.13 8.28 2.92
N SER A 100 -18.75 7.75 1.87
CA SER A 100 -20.03 7.07 1.98
C SER A 100 -19.99 5.87 2.95
N GLY A 101 -18.89 5.12 2.96
CA GLY A 101 -18.65 4.06 3.95
C GLY A 101 -18.49 4.61 5.37
N MET A 102 -17.70 5.66 5.52
CA MET A 102 -17.47 6.32 6.81
C MET A 102 -18.74 6.92 7.41
N ASP A 103 -19.63 7.49 6.58
CA ASP A 103 -20.92 8.01 7.04
C ASP A 103 -21.79 6.91 7.66
N LYS A 104 -21.78 5.69 7.10
CA LYS A 104 -22.47 4.52 7.68
C LYS A 104 -21.83 4.11 9.01
N ILE A 105 -20.51 4.16 9.13
CA ILE A 105 -19.79 3.89 10.38
C ILE A 105 -20.16 4.94 11.43
N ARG A 106 -20.13 6.25 11.07
CA ARG A 106 -20.55 7.35 11.95
C ARG A 106 -22.01 7.22 12.42
N ALA A 107 -22.90 6.70 11.57
CA ALA A 107 -24.31 6.53 11.91
C ALA A 107 -24.55 5.51 13.02
N VAL A 108 -23.70 4.49 13.14
CA VAL A 108 -23.83 3.44 14.18
C VAL A 108 -23.05 3.74 15.46
N MET A 109 -22.31 4.85 15.52
CA MET A 109 -21.56 5.26 16.70
C MET A 109 -22.43 5.97 17.73
N GLY A 110 -22.10 5.77 19.02
CA GLY A 110 -22.79 6.41 20.15
C GLY A 110 -22.63 7.93 20.18
N TYR A 111 -23.55 8.60 20.88
CA TYR A 111 -23.54 10.08 20.97
C TYR A 111 -22.26 10.64 21.63
N ALA A 112 -21.73 9.96 22.64
CA ALA A 112 -20.48 10.34 23.30
C ALA A 112 -19.25 10.27 22.37
N ASP A 113 -19.26 9.31 21.46
CA ASP A 113 -18.18 9.11 20.50
C ASP A 113 -18.19 10.20 19.40
N LYS A 114 -19.37 10.73 19.04
CA LYS A 114 -19.50 11.82 18.05
C LYS A 114 -18.78 13.11 18.45
N ASN A 115 -18.77 13.45 19.74
CA ASN A 115 -18.04 14.63 20.23
C ASN A 115 -16.52 14.46 20.09
N VAL A 116 -16.01 13.24 20.33
CA VAL A 116 -14.60 12.91 20.15
C VAL A 116 -14.23 12.94 18.66
N LEU A 117 -15.11 12.44 17.79
CA LEU A 117 -14.91 12.47 16.35
C LEU A 117 -14.78 13.90 15.83
N THR A 118 -15.67 14.81 16.23
CA THR A 118 -15.62 16.23 15.84
C THR A 118 -14.32 16.91 16.32
N SER A 119 -13.88 16.59 17.54
CA SER A 119 -12.60 17.09 18.08
C SER A 119 -11.40 16.60 17.25
N ILE A 120 -11.39 15.33 16.82
CA ILE A 120 -10.29 14.76 16.03
C ILE A 120 -10.29 15.35 14.61
N GLU A 121 -11.46 15.48 14.00
CA GLU A 121 -11.59 16.07 12.64
C GLU A 121 -10.96 17.48 12.57
N THR A 122 -11.05 18.26 13.64
CA THR A 122 -10.47 19.61 13.72
C THR A 122 -9.00 19.63 14.10
N ASN A 123 -8.52 18.61 14.83
CA ASN A 123 -7.17 18.60 15.39
C ASN A 123 -6.18 17.75 14.59
N VAL A 124 -6.63 16.96 13.61
CA VAL A 124 -5.77 16.16 12.74
C VAL A 124 -5.75 16.78 11.35
N GLY A 125 -4.61 17.34 10.97
CA GLY A 125 -4.35 17.92 9.64
C GLY A 125 -3.20 17.18 8.94
N ILE A 126 -3.27 17.03 7.62
CA ILE A 126 -2.16 16.62 6.79
C ILE A 126 -1.62 17.83 6.05
N LEU A 127 -0.33 18.12 6.21
CA LEU A 127 0.34 19.12 5.42
C LEU A 127 0.44 18.64 3.98
N LYS A 128 -0.35 19.24 3.09
CA LYS A 128 -0.29 18.95 1.66
C LYS A 128 1.04 19.44 1.10
N THR A 129 1.97 18.53 0.86
CA THR A 129 3.28 18.85 0.27
C THR A 129 3.20 19.08 -1.24
N HIS A 130 2.16 18.58 -1.89
CA HIS A 130 1.87 18.83 -3.30
C HIS A 130 0.37 19.03 -3.48
N LYS A 131 -0.01 19.89 -4.45
CA LYS A 131 -1.39 19.86 -4.97
C LYS A 131 -1.63 18.43 -5.41
N SER A 132 -2.56 17.74 -4.76
CA SER A 132 -2.95 16.37 -5.16
C SER A 132 -3.19 16.45 -6.67
N LYS A 133 -2.39 15.74 -7.44
CA LYS A 133 -2.65 15.63 -8.87
C LYS A 133 -4.01 14.96 -8.94
N ALA A 134 -5.00 15.70 -9.39
CA ALA A 134 -6.33 15.17 -9.57
C ALA A 134 -6.21 13.96 -10.52
N TYR A 135 -6.21 12.76 -9.96
CA TYR A 135 -6.44 11.57 -10.75
C TYR A 135 -7.79 11.76 -11.42
N LYS A 136 -7.90 11.41 -12.70
CA LYS A 136 -9.23 11.36 -13.30
C LYS A 136 -10.09 10.44 -12.44
N PRO A 137 -11.34 10.80 -12.18
CA PRO A 137 -12.24 9.92 -11.44
C PRO A 137 -12.22 8.53 -12.10
N ASP A 138 -12.28 7.49 -11.28
CA ASP A 138 -12.44 6.09 -11.63
C ASP A 138 -11.21 5.31 -12.17
N ILE A 139 -10.07 5.94 -12.44
CA ILE A 139 -8.90 5.21 -13.00
C ILE A 139 -8.41 4.11 -12.05
N LEU A 140 -8.28 4.42 -10.76
CA LEU A 140 -7.79 3.46 -9.78
C LEU A 140 -8.79 2.32 -9.58
N GLN A 141 -10.09 2.65 -9.55
CA GLN A 141 -11.17 1.68 -9.42
C GLN A 141 -11.25 0.76 -10.65
N SER A 142 -11.20 1.31 -11.87
CA SER A 142 -11.18 0.52 -13.12
C SER A 142 -9.98 -0.43 -13.17
N ILE A 143 -8.79 0.03 -12.76
CA ILE A 143 -7.61 -0.85 -12.68
C ILE A 143 -7.87 -2.01 -11.71
N LEU A 144 -8.35 -1.72 -10.50
CA LEU A 144 -8.61 -2.75 -9.49
C LEU A 144 -9.68 -3.75 -9.94
N GLN A 145 -10.72 -3.26 -10.61
CA GLN A 145 -11.76 -4.10 -11.19
C GLN A 145 -11.22 -5.04 -12.27
N SER A 146 -10.40 -4.52 -13.18
CA SER A 146 -9.75 -5.32 -14.23
C SER A 146 -8.77 -6.35 -13.67
N VAL A 147 -8.02 -6.01 -12.61
CA VAL A 147 -7.17 -6.98 -11.89
C VAL A 147 -8.02 -8.11 -11.31
N HIS A 148 -9.16 -7.77 -10.66
CA HIS A 148 -10.06 -8.76 -10.08
C HIS A 148 -10.70 -9.66 -11.14
N GLN A 149 -11.18 -9.07 -12.23
CA GLN A 149 -11.85 -9.78 -13.33
C GLN A 149 -10.87 -10.46 -14.29
N LYS A 150 -9.57 -10.19 -14.18
CA LYS A 150 -8.51 -10.67 -15.09
C LYS A 150 -8.81 -10.32 -16.54
N LYS A 151 -9.16 -9.04 -16.79
CA LYS A 151 -9.47 -8.51 -18.12
C LYS A 151 -8.38 -7.58 -18.62
N VAL A 152 -8.19 -7.58 -19.94
CA VAL A 152 -7.30 -6.64 -20.64
C VAL A 152 -7.89 -5.23 -20.56
N ILE A 153 -7.04 -4.23 -20.41
CA ILE A 153 -7.42 -2.82 -20.52
C ILE A 153 -6.57 -2.12 -21.59
N ASN A 154 -7.19 -1.17 -22.28
CA ASN A 154 -6.48 -0.22 -23.13
C ASN A 154 -6.26 1.07 -22.36
N ILE A 155 -5.00 1.51 -22.25
CA ILE A 155 -4.62 2.75 -21.59
C ILE A 155 -4.03 3.76 -22.58
N THR A 156 -4.43 5.02 -22.44
CA THR A 156 -3.75 6.15 -23.05
C THR A 156 -2.73 6.69 -22.06
N TYR A 157 -1.46 6.42 -22.29
CA TYR A 157 -0.36 6.72 -21.36
C TYR A 157 0.57 7.81 -21.86
N PHE A 158 0.85 8.81 -21.00
CA PHE A 158 1.83 9.85 -21.26
C PHE A 158 3.21 9.48 -20.68
N SER A 159 4.21 9.39 -21.56
CA SER A 159 5.60 9.11 -21.16
C SER A 159 6.41 10.38 -21.04
N ASP A 160 6.83 10.77 -19.82
CA ASP A 160 7.70 11.92 -19.59
C ASP A 160 9.04 11.82 -20.34
N HIS A 161 9.61 10.62 -20.36
CA HIS A 161 10.91 10.43 -21.02
C HIS A 161 10.84 10.66 -22.53
N LYS A 162 9.73 10.25 -23.16
CA LYS A 162 9.54 10.37 -24.61
C LYS A 162 8.72 11.60 -25.00
N GLN A 163 8.17 12.34 -24.03
CA GLN A 163 7.25 13.46 -24.24
C GLN A 163 6.12 13.13 -25.24
N LYS A 164 5.66 11.88 -25.23
CA LYS A 164 4.64 11.36 -26.14
C LYS A 164 3.56 10.58 -25.42
N THR A 165 2.35 10.71 -25.91
CA THR A 165 1.22 9.88 -25.53
C THR A 165 1.19 8.63 -26.42
N SER A 166 0.90 7.47 -25.85
CA SER A 166 0.77 6.20 -26.56
C SER A 166 -0.41 5.41 -26.02
N GLU A 167 -1.08 4.67 -26.87
CA GLU A 167 -2.09 3.69 -26.49
C GLU A 167 -1.43 2.34 -26.29
N ARG A 168 -1.88 1.61 -25.26
CA ARG A 168 -1.34 0.30 -24.91
C ARG A 168 -2.44 -0.60 -24.39
N GLU A 169 -2.48 -1.79 -24.94
CA GLU A 169 -3.23 -2.90 -24.38
C GLU A 169 -2.35 -3.61 -23.36
N ILE A 170 -2.87 -3.75 -22.15
CA ILE A 170 -2.13 -4.31 -21.03
C ILE A 170 -3.02 -5.25 -20.21
N GLU A 171 -2.40 -6.24 -19.61
CA GLU A 171 -2.99 -7.15 -18.63
C GLU A 171 -2.57 -6.68 -17.23
N PRO A 172 -3.46 -6.03 -16.45
CA PRO A 172 -3.12 -5.52 -15.12
C PRO A 172 -2.92 -6.66 -14.14
N VAL A 173 -1.80 -6.62 -13.39
CA VAL A 173 -1.48 -7.61 -12.37
C VAL A 173 -1.73 -7.07 -10.97
N GLY A 174 -1.40 -5.80 -10.73
CA GLY A 174 -1.63 -5.18 -9.44
C GLY A 174 -1.08 -3.77 -9.35
N ILE A 175 -1.45 -3.08 -8.28
CA ILE A 175 -1.01 -1.71 -8.00
C ILE A 175 -0.20 -1.67 -6.70
N PHE A 176 0.72 -0.72 -6.62
CA PHE A 176 1.45 -0.41 -5.40
C PHE A 176 1.65 1.08 -5.26
N PHE A 177 1.71 1.54 -4.01
CA PHE A 177 1.99 2.93 -3.69
C PHE A 177 3.46 3.08 -3.34
N SER A 178 4.13 4.06 -3.94
CA SER A 178 5.52 4.36 -3.64
C SER A 178 5.76 5.86 -3.67
N ARG A 179 6.39 6.38 -2.61
CA ARG A 179 6.54 7.82 -2.34
C ARG A 179 5.19 8.54 -2.29
N THR A 180 4.84 9.20 -3.37
CA THR A 180 3.64 10.04 -3.51
C THR A 180 2.77 9.64 -4.70
N ASN A 181 3.00 8.45 -5.28
CA ASN A 181 2.32 8.03 -6.51
C ASN A 181 1.89 6.57 -6.45
N TRP A 182 0.76 6.29 -7.08
CA TRP A 182 0.34 4.94 -7.41
C TRP A 182 1.02 4.45 -8.69
N TYR A 183 1.38 3.20 -8.70
CA TYR A 183 1.99 2.50 -9.83
C TYR A 183 1.19 1.24 -10.13
N LEU A 184 0.99 0.98 -11.41
CA LEU A 184 0.39 -0.24 -11.94
C LEU A 184 1.50 -1.11 -12.53
N ILE A 185 1.60 -2.38 -12.12
CA ILE A 185 2.36 -3.39 -12.85
C ILE A 185 1.40 -4.14 -13.76
N ALA A 186 1.75 -4.21 -15.04
CA ALA A 186 0.96 -4.89 -16.04
C ALA A 186 1.86 -5.54 -17.10
N PHE A 187 1.39 -6.61 -17.71
CA PHE A 187 2.00 -7.20 -18.89
C PHE A 187 1.54 -6.44 -20.14
N CYS A 188 2.49 -5.85 -20.85
CA CYS A 188 2.20 -5.07 -22.06
C CYS A 188 2.16 -5.99 -23.28
N LEU A 189 1.00 -6.12 -23.92
CA LEU A 189 0.80 -7.03 -25.05
C LEU A 189 1.67 -6.66 -26.25
N SER A 190 1.89 -5.38 -26.53
CA SER A 190 2.74 -4.92 -27.64
C SER A 190 4.24 -5.17 -27.40
N CYS A 191 4.70 -5.06 -26.15
CA CYS A 191 6.12 -5.27 -25.80
C CYS A 191 6.42 -6.71 -25.38
N LYS A 192 5.38 -7.51 -25.08
CA LYS A 192 5.46 -8.87 -24.51
C LYS A 192 6.33 -8.93 -23.25
N ASP A 193 6.18 -7.92 -22.36
CA ASP A 193 7.00 -7.78 -21.16
C ASP A 193 6.24 -7.03 -20.07
N TYR A 194 6.62 -7.26 -18.80
CA TYR A 194 6.06 -6.51 -17.67
C TYR A 194 6.57 -5.09 -17.65
N ARG A 195 5.66 -4.16 -17.44
CA ARG A 195 5.94 -2.72 -17.35
C ARG A 195 5.27 -2.11 -16.14
N THR A 196 5.92 -1.09 -15.60
CA THR A 196 5.39 -0.29 -14.52
C THR A 196 4.91 1.05 -15.07
N PHE A 197 3.64 1.36 -14.81
CA PHE A 197 2.99 2.60 -15.24
C PHE A 197 2.63 3.44 -14.02
N ARG A 198 2.97 4.73 -14.05
CA ARG A 198 2.46 5.67 -13.04
C ARG A 198 1.01 5.96 -13.33
N VAL A 199 0.13 5.78 -12.34
CA VAL A 199 -1.32 5.93 -12.51
C VAL A 199 -1.70 7.36 -12.88
N ASP A 200 -1.02 8.38 -12.32
CA ASP A 200 -1.25 9.80 -12.63
C ASP A 200 -0.92 10.21 -14.08
N ARG A 201 -0.25 9.34 -14.83
CA ARG A 201 0.10 9.53 -16.24
C ARG A 201 -0.86 8.82 -17.20
N ILE A 202 -1.80 8.06 -16.68
CA ILE A 202 -2.86 7.43 -17.46
C ILE A 202 -3.91 8.50 -17.76
N LYS A 203 -4.04 8.88 -19.02
CA LYS A 203 -5.01 9.90 -19.47
C LYS A 203 -6.40 9.34 -19.67
N ASN A 204 -6.48 8.07 -20.08
CA ASN A 204 -7.73 7.36 -20.34
C ASN A 204 -7.53 5.87 -20.10
N ILE A 205 -8.60 5.20 -19.73
CA ILE A 205 -8.67 3.75 -19.55
C ILE A 205 -9.97 3.25 -20.19
N VAL A 206 -9.87 2.15 -20.90
CA VAL A 206 -11.01 1.45 -21.49
C VAL A 206 -10.88 -0.03 -21.14
N GLU A 207 -11.86 -0.57 -20.44
CA GLU A 207 -11.94 -1.99 -20.12
C GLU A 207 -12.35 -2.75 -21.38
N LEU A 208 -11.63 -3.82 -21.70
CA LEU A 208 -11.94 -4.70 -22.82
C LEU A 208 -12.57 -5.99 -22.30
N GLU A 209 -13.54 -6.53 -23.03
CA GLU A 209 -14.14 -7.84 -22.69
C GLU A 209 -13.23 -9.02 -23.13
N ILE A 210 -11.91 -8.84 -22.97
CA ILE A 210 -10.88 -9.80 -23.35
C ILE A 210 -10.22 -10.31 -22.06
N PRO A 211 -10.22 -11.62 -21.81
CA PRO A 211 -9.52 -12.19 -20.64
C PRO A 211 -8.00 -12.08 -20.81
N HIS A 212 -7.27 -12.17 -19.71
CA HIS A 212 -5.81 -12.28 -19.75
C HIS A 212 -5.36 -13.45 -20.62
N THR A 213 -4.32 -13.24 -21.42
CA THR A 213 -3.79 -14.25 -22.35
C THR A 213 -2.86 -15.25 -21.66
N ILE A 214 -2.31 -14.88 -20.48
CA ILE A 214 -1.38 -15.72 -19.69
C ILE A 214 -1.73 -15.68 -18.22
N ILE A 215 -1.21 -16.66 -17.48
CA ILE A 215 -1.24 -16.67 -16.01
C ILE A 215 -0.06 -15.83 -15.51
N HIS A 216 -0.35 -14.75 -14.78
CA HIS A 216 0.68 -13.87 -14.25
C HIS A 216 1.22 -14.34 -12.90
N PRO A 217 2.51 -14.09 -12.61
CA PRO A 217 3.04 -14.18 -11.24
C PRO A 217 2.28 -13.23 -10.30
N SER A 218 2.36 -13.48 -9.00
CA SER A 218 1.82 -12.56 -8.00
C SER A 218 2.50 -11.19 -8.07
N LEU A 219 1.79 -10.14 -7.62
CA LEU A 219 2.36 -8.79 -7.51
C LEU A 219 3.66 -8.80 -6.69
N GLU A 220 3.69 -9.54 -5.58
CA GLU A 220 4.86 -9.68 -4.71
C GLU A 220 6.07 -10.22 -5.48
N ASN A 221 5.89 -11.32 -6.22
CA ASN A 221 6.96 -11.91 -7.04
C ASN A 221 7.49 -10.94 -8.10
N LEU A 222 6.61 -10.15 -8.73
CA LEU A 222 7.02 -9.14 -9.70
C LEU A 222 7.77 -7.98 -9.05
N LEU A 223 7.35 -7.53 -7.88
CA LEU A 223 8.06 -6.51 -7.10
C LEU A 223 9.44 -6.99 -6.67
N ASP A 224 9.56 -8.24 -6.23
CA ASP A 224 10.84 -8.85 -5.87
C ASP A 224 11.77 -9.02 -7.07
N ASN A 225 11.23 -9.39 -8.23
CA ASN A 225 12.01 -9.44 -9.47
C ASN A 225 12.50 -8.06 -9.88
N ILE A 226 11.69 -7.00 -9.76
CA ILE A 226 12.13 -5.62 -10.01
C ILE A 226 13.28 -5.24 -9.06
N ARG A 227 13.24 -5.70 -7.81
CA ARG A 227 14.33 -5.48 -6.85
C ARG A 227 15.59 -6.29 -7.19
N LYS A 228 15.45 -7.52 -7.68
CA LYS A 228 16.56 -8.45 -7.96
C LYS A 228 17.23 -8.23 -9.33
N THR A 229 16.47 -7.83 -10.36
CA THR A 229 16.97 -7.70 -11.75
C THR A 229 17.66 -6.37 -12.05
N GLN A 230 17.65 -5.42 -11.13
CA GLN A 230 18.40 -4.19 -11.29
C GLN A 230 19.83 -4.42 -10.79
N ASP A 231 20.81 -4.15 -11.62
CA ASP A 231 22.24 -4.10 -11.22
C ASP A 231 22.37 -3.12 -10.05
N LEU A 232 22.38 -3.69 -8.84
CA LEU A 232 22.50 -2.89 -7.63
C LEU A 232 23.95 -2.42 -7.49
N GLU A 233 24.15 -1.13 -7.49
CA GLU A 233 25.45 -0.53 -7.21
C GLU A 233 25.61 -0.35 -5.70
N LYS A 234 26.69 -0.90 -5.16
CA LYS A 234 27.05 -0.69 -3.76
C LYS A 234 27.75 0.66 -3.61
N ILE A 235 27.20 1.50 -2.76
CA ILE A 235 27.74 2.81 -2.41
C ILE A 235 28.02 2.85 -0.91
N VAL A 236 29.19 3.37 -0.54
CA VAL A 236 29.53 3.65 0.86
C VAL A 236 29.83 5.12 0.97
N ILE A 237 29.11 5.82 1.85
CA ILE A 237 29.39 7.20 2.23
C ILE A 237 29.71 7.27 3.72
N ARG A 238 30.54 8.24 4.09
CA ARG A 238 30.89 8.56 5.47
C ARG A 238 30.39 9.95 5.80
N VAL A 239 29.77 10.11 6.95
CA VAL A 239 29.16 11.35 7.43
C VAL A 239 29.61 11.62 8.86
N ASP A 240 29.85 12.87 9.19
CA ASP A 240 30.12 13.27 10.56
C ASP A 240 28.90 12.94 11.44
N LYS A 241 29.15 12.40 12.64
CA LYS A 241 28.09 11.88 13.51
C LYS A 241 27.08 12.96 13.92
N ASP A 242 27.53 14.16 14.17
CA ASP A 242 26.70 15.32 14.53
C ASP A 242 25.85 15.84 13.37
N LYS A 243 26.19 15.48 12.12
CA LYS A 243 25.50 15.89 10.90
C LYS A 243 24.61 14.82 10.28
N LEU A 244 24.55 13.63 10.88
CA LEU A 244 23.74 12.51 10.38
C LEU A 244 22.27 12.88 10.18
N SER A 245 21.71 13.77 11.00
CA SER A 245 20.33 14.24 10.89
C SER A 245 20.02 14.98 9.59
N MET A 246 21.05 15.54 8.92
CA MET A 246 20.87 16.23 7.63
C MET A 246 20.54 15.28 6.48
N ILE A 247 20.89 13.99 6.60
CA ILE A 247 20.57 12.96 5.60
C ILE A 247 19.08 12.58 5.66
N GLY A 248 18.47 12.69 6.85
CA GLY A 248 17.06 12.41 7.09
C GLY A 248 16.68 10.92 6.87
N GLU A 249 15.37 10.67 6.84
CA GLU A 249 14.79 9.33 6.65
C GLU A 249 14.85 8.86 5.18
N ASP A 250 15.15 9.75 4.25
CA ASP A 250 15.27 9.42 2.83
C ASP A 250 16.38 8.37 2.56
N LYS A 251 17.34 8.22 3.48
CA LYS A 251 18.39 7.18 3.40
C LYS A 251 17.82 5.77 3.19
N TYR A 252 16.70 5.43 3.84
CA TYR A 252 16.04 4.13 3.68
C TYR A 252 15.46 3.95 2.28
N TYR A 253 14.98 5.02 1.69
CA TYR A 253 14.46 4.99 0.33
C TYR A 253 15.57 4.76 -0.72
N TYR A 254 16.76 5.29 -0.47
CA TYR A 254 17.90 5.14 -1.39
C TYR A 254 18.66 3.81 -1.21
N GLY A 255 18.09 2.90 -0.42
CA GLY A 255 18.57 1.52 -0.30
C GLY A 255 19.64 1.33 0.76
N LEU A 256 19.54 2.00 1.89
CA LEU A 256 20.40 1.77 3.04
C LEU A 256 20.29 0.31 3.51
N ILE A 257 21.43 -0.38 3.61
CA ILE A 257 21.51 -1.77 4.07
C ILE A 257 22.27 -1.93 5.38
N SER A 258 23.19 -1.02 5.70
CA SER A 258 23.89 -1.05 6.99
C SER A 258 24.40 0.32 7.40
N GLU A 259 24.46 0.54 8.70
CA GLU A 259 25.08 1.67 9.37
C GLU A 259 26.18 1.16 10.31
N SER A 260 27.38 1.71 10.19
CA SER A 260 28.48 1.42 11.10
C SER A 260 28.96 2.73 11.74
N THR A 261 28.78 2.83 13.04
CA THR A 261 29.11 4.04 13.81
C THR A 261 30.47 3.90 14.50
N THR A 262 31.32 4.89 14.31
CA THR A 262 32.57 5.10 15.05
C THR A 262 32.39 6.26 16.03
N GLU A 263 33.46 6.66 16.75
CA GLU A 263 33.37 7.81 17.65
C GLU A 263 33.04 9.11 16.93
N GLN A 264 33.59 9.34 15.73
CA GLN A 264 33.48 10.60 14.99
C GLN A 264 32.57 10.52 13.76
N PHE A 265 32.46 9.35 13.13
CA PHE A 265 31.78 9.16 11.85
C PHE A 265 30.76 8.05 11.88
N VAL A 266 29.80 8.15 10.95
CA VAL A 266 28.88 7.07 10.59
C VAL A 266 29.14 6.69 9.13
N GLU A 267 29.42 5.42 8.88
CA GLU A 267 29.49 4.88 7.52
C GLU A 267 28.14 4.25 7.17
N LEU A 268 27.58 4.73 6.06
CA LEU A 268 26.30 4.28 5.52
C LEU A 268 26.56 3.50 4.24
N THR A 269 26.14 2.25 4.22
CA THR A 269 26.23 1.38 3.03
C THR A 269 24.86 1.27 2.37
N PHE A 270 24.84 1.53 1.07
CA PHE A 270 23.64 1.49 0.24
C PHE A 270 23.77 0.46 -0.87
N LEU A 271 22.63 -0.14 -1.25
CA LEU A 271 22.44 -0.82 -2.51
C LEU A 271 21.40 -0.05 -3.31
N THR A 272 21.81 0.64 -4.35
CA THR A 272 20.92 1.45 -5.19
C THR A 272 20.89 0.95 -6.63
N PHE A 273 19.73 1.05 -7.24
CA PHE A 273 19.50 0.72 -8.65
C PHE A 273 19.58 1.95 -9.58
N SER A 274 19.71 3.14 -9.03
CA SER A 274 19.77 4.38 -9.81
C SER A 274 20.83 5.33 -9.27
N ILE A 275 22.02 5.24 -9.82
CA ILE A 275 23.12 6.13 -9.44
C ILE A 275 22.76 7.59 -9.70
N ASP A 276 22.07 7.91 -10.80
CA ASP A 276 21.67 9.28 -11.11
C ASP A 276 20.72 9.86 -10.04
N LYS A 277 19.75 9.09 -9.58
CA LYS A 277 18.87 9.53 -8.49
C LYS A 277 19.60 9.64 -7.17
N PHE A 278 20.49 8.68 -6.89
CA PHE A 278 21.32 8.71 -5.68
C PHE A 278 22.27 9.91 -5.70
N ALA A 279 22.91 10.20 -6.83
CA ALA A 279 23.80 11.34 -7.00
C ALA A 279 23.07 12.68 -6.74
N ARG A 280 21.87 12.85 -7.26
CA ARG A 280 21.05 14.06 -7.02
C ARG A 280 20.64 14.21 -5.56
N TRP A 281 20.33 13.12 -4.89
CA TRP A 281 20.04 13.12 -3.46
C TRP A 281 21.32 13.43 -2.65
N TYR A 282 22.42 12.77 -2.97
CA TYR A 282 23.72 13.00 -2.33
C TYR A 282 24.13 14.49 -2.40
N LEU A 283 23.90 15.15 -3.52
CA LEU A 283 24.21 16.57 -3.69
C LEU A 283 23.48 17.50 -2.72
N SER A 284 22.38 17.06 -2.12
CA SER A 284 21.65 17.87 -1.12
C SER A 284 22.37 17.96 0.24
N PHE A 285 23.38 17.11 0.48
CA PHE A 285 24.19 17.07 1.71
C PHE A 285 25.67 16.74 1.42
N ALA A 286 26.13 17.00 0.20
CA ALA A 286 27.48 16.65 -0.26
C ALA A 286 28.60 17.37 0.50
N ASP A 287 28.28 18.50 1.13
CA ASP A 287 29.19 19.29 1.97
C ASP A 287 29.51 18.63 3.33
N VAL A 288 28.66 17.67 3.76
CA VAL A 288 28.81 16.99 5.07
C VAL A 288 29.06 15.50 4.95
N ALA A 289 29.15 14.98 3.72
CA ALA A 289 29.35 13.55 3.46
C ALA A 289 30.48 13.29 2.48
N THR A 290 31.26 12.23 2.71
CA THR A 290 32.35 11.81 1.84
C THR A 290 32.05 10.46 1.18
N ILE A 291 32.24 10.35 -0.13
CA ILE A 291 32.07 9.08 -0.85
C ILE A 291 33.33 8.22 -0.64
N ILE A 292 33.16 7.10 0.06
CA ILE A 292 34.23 6.14 0.34
C ILE A 292 34.39 5.15 -0.82
N SER A 293 33.27 4.66 -1.37
CA SER A 293 33.28 3.75 -2.51
C SER A 293 32.26 4.14 -3.57
N SER A 294 32.47 3.69 -4.79
CA SER A 294 31.75 3.94 -6.05
C SER A 294 32.34 5.10 -6.88
N ASN A 295 33.26 4.74 -7.80
CA ASN A 295 33.79 5.68 -8.81
C ASN A 295 32.67 6.17 -9.73
N LYS A 296 31.75 5.28 -10.08
CA LYS A 296 30.59 5.58 -10.93
C LYS A 296 29.68 6.69 -10.33
N LEU A 297 29.54 6.73 -8.99
CA LEU A 297 28.86 7.84 -8.32
C LEU A 297 29.65 9.15 -8.46
N LYS A 298 30.96 9.11 -8.25
CA LYS A 298 31.81 10.30 -8.38
C LYS A 298 31.74 10.88 -9.78
N ASP A 299 31.84 10.03 -10.81
CA ASP A 299 31.74 10.44 -12.22
C ASP A 299 30.38 11.04 -12.54
N THR A 300 29.31 10.42 -12.04
CA THR A 300 27.92 10.94 -12.23
C THR A 300 27.76 12.31 -11.59
N ILE A 301 28.25 12.49 -10.36
CA ILE A 301 28.21 13.79 -9.67
C ILE A 301 29.04 14.84 -10.44
N GLY A 302 30.23 14.49 -10.87
CA GLY A 302 31.08 15.38 -11.69
C GLY A 302 30.35 15.85 -12.95
N ALA A 303 29.69 14.92 -13.66
CA ALA A 303 28.92 15.25 -14.85
C ALA A 303 27.65 16.13 -14.54
N ILE A 304 27.06 15.95 -13.37
CA ILE A 304 25.96 16.82 -12.93
C ILE A 304 26.45 18.23 -12.63
N ILE A 305 27.53 18.35 -11.87
CA ILE A 305 28.12 19.65 -11.49
C ILE A 305 28.56 20.46 -12.72
N GLN A 306 29.18 19.82 -13.72
CA GLN A 306 29.57 20.48 -14.98
C GLN A 306 28.37 21.06 -15.77
N ARG A 307 27.15 20.58 -15.53
CA ARG A 307 25.92 21.08 -16.18
C ARG A 307 25.22 22.16 -15.38
N ILE A 308 25.70 22.47 -14.17
CA ILE A 308 25.14 23.55 -13.34
C ILE A 308 25.79 24.85 -13.82
N SER A 309 24.98 25.69 -14.49
CA SER A 309 25.34 27.09 -14.73
C SER A 309 24.90 27.90 -13.51
N LEU A 310 25.86 28.56 -12.85
CA LEU A 310 25.63 29.54 -11.79
C LEU A 310 25.48 30.93 -12.40
#